data_20e461a2503ef7d5cb9149f68622b4d7
#
_entry.id   20e461a2503ef7d5cb9149f68622b4d7
#
_cell.length_a   1.000
_cell.length_b   1.000
_cell.length_c   1.000
_cell.angle_alpha   90.00
_cell.angle_beta   90.00
_cell.angle_gamma   90.00
#
_symmetry.space_group_name_H-M   'P 1'
#
loop_
_entity.id
_entity.type
_entity.pdbx_description
1 polymer ?
#
loop_
_entity_poly.entity_id
_entity_poly.type
_entity_poly.pdbx_seq_one_letter_code
_entity_poly.pdbx_strand_id
1 'polypeptide(L)'
;MGSEMCIRDRIIEIEYYNTLDGDKNTMKINTPLYPDDVQYLTLHVSAKHYGTVRMNIKRCRIVDMLKLFKIRVSTDAASKLFGESTFTIVPDYIPIENNIANYAEMGLETDDYSKTSKGDDPSEIFDIHEYHDGDKINRIHWKLTAKQDKTMVKDYSLPISNSIVLMADLHLDTNTDDYMLIYDTLVEAIASISYYLIENDTPHKVVWYDKKKDLSEVVNVTDEESARLLISLLLQASVYDEPDLSMINYINEPERYKCGHLMYFSPAYNSNLSGVMNDNDLAFRYSYMLITNKKKDDVINDEFAEVVNVTAKHVAESIQEICL
;
A
#
# COMPACT_ATOMS: atom_id res chain seq x y z
N MET A 1 30.96 57.07 4.57
CA MET A 1 30.74 56.50 3.22
C MET A 1 31.09 55.05 3.31
N GLY A 2 30.10 54.20 3.60
CA GLY A 2 30.25 52.76 3.59
C GLY A 2 30.34 52.31 2.15
N SER A 3 31.42 51.65 1.80
CA SER A 3 31.54 50.91 0.54
C SER A 3 30.41 49.86 0.50
N GLU A 4 29.36 50.15 -0.26
CA GLU A 4 28.40 49.13 -0.67
C GLU A 4 29.17 48.16 -1.58
N MET A 5 29.82 47.17 -0.95
CA MET A 5 30.34 46.06 -1.69
C MET A 5 29.12 45.39 -2.36
N CYS A 6 29.03 45.50 -3.68
CA CYS A 6 27.98 44.85 -4.46
C CYS A 6 28.13 43.33 -4.34
N ILE A 7 27.56 42.78 -3.27
CA ILE A 7 27.36 41.33 -3.13
C ILE A 7 26.31 41.01 -4.18
N ARG A 8 26.68 40.22 -5.21
CA ARG A 8 25.82 40.05 -6.37
C ARG A 8 25.18 38.69 -6.47
N ASP A 9 25.87 37.66 -6.07
CA ASP A 9 25.40 36.26 -6.31
C ASP A 9 25.47 35.44 -5.04
N ARG A 10 24.48 34.58 -4.89
CA ARG A 10 24.44 33.54 -3.88
C ARG A 10 24.49 32.17 -4.58
N ILE A 11 25.39 31.30 -4.16
CA ILE A 11 25.51 29.92 -4.60
C ILE A 11 25.00 29.01 -3.48
N ILE A 12 23.91 28.32 -3.73
CA ILE A 12 23.29 27.36 -2.81
C ILE A 12 23.54 25.97 -3.36
N GLU A 13 24.15 25.10 -2.58
CA GLU A 13 24.31 23.67 -2.87
C GLU A 13 23.29 22.92 -2.03
N ILE A 14 22.35 22.25 -2.70
CA ILE A 14 21.29 21.44 -2.10
C ILE A 14 21.63 19.98 -2.33
N GLU A 15 21.64 19.20 -1.27
CA GLU A 15 21.74 17.72 -1.34
C GLU A 15 20.34 17.15 -1.14
N TYR A 16 19.95 16.23 -2.00
CA TYR A 16 18.69 15.51 -1.88
C TYR A 16 18.90 14.02 -2.21
N TYR A 17 18.12 13.17 -1.55
CA TYR A 17 18.19 11.73 -1.72
C TYR A 17 16.86 11.07 -1.37
N ASN A 18 16.54 9.97 -2.03
CA ASN A 18 15.43 9.11 -1.63
C ASN A 18 15.85 8.31 -0.38
N THR A 19 14.95 8.18 0.58
CA THR A 19 15.26 7.50 1.86
C THR A 19 15.42 6.00 1.73
N LEU A 20 14.95 5.40 0.62
CA LEU A 20 15.02 3.97 0.36
C LEU A 20 16.33 3.57 -0.34
N ASP A 21 16.76 4.31 -1.37
CA ASP A 21 18.01 4.00 -2.07
C ASP A 21 19.23 4.67 -1.46
N GLY A 22 19.04 5.80 -0.78
CA GLY A 22 20.08 6.56 -0.14
C GLY A 22 21.04 7.28 -1.10
N ASP A 23 20.83 7.20 -2.39
CA ASP A 23 21.67 7.83 -3.41
C ASP A 23 21.59 9.35 -3.35
N LYS A 24 22.72 9.98 -2.99
CA LYS A 24 22.80 11.42 -2.77
C LYS A 24 23.06 12.18 -4.06
N ASN A 25 22.12 13.03 -4.42
CA ASN A 25 22.23 13.96 -5.52
C ASN A 25 22.52 15.37 -5.01
N THR A 26 23.24 16.17 -5.78
CA THR A 26 23.55 17.56 -5.43
C THR A 26 23.16 18.51 -6.56
N MET A 27 22.36 19.50 -6.23
CA MET A 27 21.96 20.58 -7.12
C MET A 27 22.65 21.89 -6.70
N LYS A 28 23.12 22.68 -7.66
CA LYS A 28 23.69 24.00 -7.44
C LYS A 28 22.80 25.06 -8.05
N ILE A 29 22.42 26.04 -7.23
CA ILE A 29 21.59 27.16 -7.63
C ILE A 29 22.38 28.43 -7.48
N ASN A 30 22.40 29.26 -8.53
CA ASN A 30 22.94 30.59 -8.52
C ASN A 30 21.78 31.58 -8.56
N THR A 31 21.69 32.43 -7.53
CA THR A 31 20.64 33.44 -7.45
C THR A 31 21.24 34.79 -7.08
N PRO A 32 20.79 35.90 -7.70
CA PRO A 32 21.23 37.22 -7.29
C PRO A 32 20.78 37.48 -5.87
N LEU A 33 21.58 38.27 -5.13
CA LEU A 33 21.25 38.73 -3.80
C LEU A 33 20.84 40.18 -3.85
N TYR A 34 19.62 40.49 -3.41
CA TYR A 34 19.12 41.84 -3.26
C TYR A 34 19.07 42.22 -1.76
N PRO A 35 19.43 43.45 -1.37
CA PRO A 35 19.28 43.90 0.00
C PRO A 35 17.80 43.90 0.40
N ASP A 36 17.50 43.46 1.60
CA ASP A 36 16.18 43.50 2.23
C ASP A 36 15.02 42.89 1.43
N ASP A 37 15.33 41.90 0.56
CA ASP A 37 14.35 41.22 -0.27
C ASP A 37 14.23 39.73 0.07
N VAL A 38 13.00 39.22 -0.03
CA VAL A 38 12.68 37.78 0.11
C VAL A 38 12.51 37.17 -1.28
N GLN A 39 13.34 36.20 -1.59
CA GLN A 39 13.32 35.53 -2.88
C GLN A 39 12.74 34.13 -2.77
N TYR A 40 11.75 33.85 -3.60
CA TYR A 40 11.19 32.49 -3.79
C TYR A 40 11.85 31.83 -5.00
N LEU A 41 12.37 30.64 -4.81
CA LEU A 41 13.01 29.87 -5.87
C LEU A 41 12.20 28.61 -6.11
N THR A 42 11.77 28.43 -7.36
CA THR A 42 11.13 27.19 -7.78
C THR A 42 12.22 26.19 -8.19
N LEU A 43 12.21 25.02 -7.57
CA LEU A 43 13.15 23.94 -7.86
C LEU A 43 12.42 22.82 -8.58
N HIS A 44 12.98 22.37 -9.70
CA HIS A 44 12.53 21.16 -10.37
C HIS A 44 13.44 20.01 -9.95
N VAL A 45 12.91 19.11 -9.15
CA VAL A 45 13.60 17.90 -8.71
C VAL A 45 12.95 16.71 -9.39
N SER A 46 13.74 15.88 -10.04
CA SER A 46 13.28 14.61 -10.59
C SER A 46 13.89 13.48 -9.78
N ALA A 47 13.09 12.50 -9.41
CA ALA A 47 13.56 11.25 -8.87
C ALA A 47 13.25 10.12 -9.87
N LYS A 48 14.01 9.05 -9.80
CA LYS A 48 13.83 7.88 -10.65
C LYS A 48 12.80 6.91 -10.05
N HIS A 49 12.64 6.97 -8.74
CA HIS A 49 11.88 6.03 -7.93
C HIS A 49 10.90 6.76 -7.03
N TYR A 50 9.79 6.12 -6.71
CA TYR A 50 8.82 6.62 -5.74
C TYR A 50 9.39 6.61 -4.33
N GLY A 51 8.78 7.33 -3.41
CA GLY A 51 9.19 7.34 -2.02
C GLY A 51 9.44 8.73 -1.45
N THR A 52 9.94 8.76 -0.23
CA THR A 52 10.21 10.00 0.48
C THR A 52 11.59 10.53 0.13
N VAL A 53 11.64 11.73 -0.40
CA VAL A 53 12.88 12.45 -0.71
C VAL A 53 13.18 13.44 0.40
N ARG A 54 14.37 13.35 0.97
CA ARG A 54 14.90 14.34 1.90
C ARG A 54 15.79 15.33 1.19
N MET A 55 15.61 16.59 1.51
CA MET A 55 16.35 17.69 0.92
C MET A 55 16.97 18.57 1.99
N ASN A 56 18.26 18.82 1.89
CA ASN A 56 19.04 19.64 2.82
C ASN A 56 19.93 20.64 2.09
N ILE A 57 20.10 21.84 2.67
CA ILE A 57 21.10 22.78 2.18
C ILE A 57 22.46 22.34 2.71
N LYS A 58 23.31 21.80 1.81
CA LYS A 58 24.65 21.36 2.13
C LYS A 58 25.62 22.53 2.33
N ARG A 59 25.47 23.56 1.51
CA ARG A 59 26.38 24.71 1.52
C ARG A 59 25.74 25.96 0.93
N CYS A 60 25.98 27.11 1.56
CA CYS A 60 25.62 28.40 1.02
C CYS A 60 26.86 29.30 0.96
N ARG A 61 27.09 29.96 -0.17
CA ARG A 61 28.19 30.89 -0.38
C ARG A 61 27.66 32.16 -0.99
N ILE A 62 28.22 33.28 -0.52
CA ILE A 62 28.00 34.60 -1.09
C ILE A 62 29.25 34.97 -1.90
N VAL A 63 29.06 35.45 -3.09
CA VAL A 63 30.14 35.74 -4.04
C VAL A 63 30.02 37.21 -4.46
N ASP A 64 31.16 37.91 -4.50
CA ASP A 64 31.21 39.28 -5.00
C ASP A 64 31.00 39.34 -6.53
N MET A 65 30.75 40.57 -7.01
CA MET A 65 30.50 40.84 -8.42
C MET A 65 31.61 40.34 -9.36
N LEU A 66 32.87 40.39 -8.93
CA LEU A 66 34.03 39.98 -9.71
C LEU A 66 34.39 38.48 -9.48
N LYS A 67 33.64 37.76 -8.62
CA LYS A 67 33.89 36.39 -8.21
C LYS A 67 35.27 36.13 -7.58
N LEU A 68 35.89 37.19 -7.10
CA LEU A 68 37.22 37.13 -6.47
C LEU A 68 37.13 36.67 -5.01
N PHE A 69 36.07 37.09 -4.30
CA PHE A 69 35.87 36.73 -2.92
C PHE A 69 34.63 35.86 -2.74
N LYS A 70 34.78 34.81 -1.91
CA LYS A 70 33.71 33.84 -1.58
C LYS A 70 33.60 33.75 -0.08
N ILE A 71 32.50 34.18 0.46
CA ILE A 71 32.18 34.10 1.88
C ILE A 71 31.26 32.88 2.08
N ARG A 72 31.67 31.98 2.97
CA ARG A 72 30.81 30.84 3.33
C ARG A 72 29.85 31.29 4.42
N VAL A 73 28.56 31.08 4.21
CA VAL A 73 27.55 31.25 5.24
C VAL A 73 27.59 30.01 6.12
N SER A 74 27.55 30.18 7.44
CA SER A 74 27.55 29.07 8.39
C SER A 74 26.40 28.13 8.11
N THR A 75 26.69 26.83 7.97
CA THR A 75 25.67 25.78 7.75
C THR A 75 24.72 25.65 8.93
N ASP A 76 25.19 25.96 10.15
CA ASP A 76 24.35 25.92 11.36
C ASP A 76 23.29 27.05 11.34
N ALA A 77 23.63 28.20 10.79
CA ALA A 77 22.67 29.28 10.57
C ALA A 77 21.72 28.95 9.40
N ALA A 78 22.22 28.33 8.34
CA ALA A 78 21.43 27.91 7.20
C ALA A 78 20.49 26.74 7.55
N SER A 79 20.95 25.72 8.29
CA SER A 79 20.11 24.60 8.71
C SER A 79 19.03 25.02 9.72
N LYS A 80 19.32 26.00 10.59
CA LYS A 80 18.30 26.58 11.49
C LYS A 80 17.24 27.42 10.74
N LEU A 81 17.63 28.06 9.64
CA LEU A 81 16.74 28.90 8.84
C LEU A 81 15.93 28.11 7.83
N PHE A 82 16.49 27.03 7.26
CA PHE A 82 15.86 26.33 6.14
C PHE A 82 15.39 24.92 6.51
N GLY A 83 15.85 24.35 7.63
CA GLY A 83 15.44 23.04 8.10
C GLY A 83 15.76 21.91 7.11
N GLU A 84 15.43 20.71 7.50
CA GLU A 84 15.31 19.57 6.60
C GLU A 84 13.91 19.58 5.98
N SER A 85 13.83 19.57 4.67
CA SER A 85 12.55 19.47 3.95
C SER A 85 12.40 18.06 3.41
N THR A 86 11.20 17.51 3.59
CA THR A 86 10.82 16.22 3.04
C THR A 86 9.62 16.40 2.13
N PHE A 87 9.61 15.67 1.02
CA PHE A 87 8.46 15.54 0.14
C PHE A 87 8.38 14.11 -0.38
N THR A 88 7.18 13.66 -0.68
CA THR A 88 6.94 12.30 -1.16
C THR A 88 6.60 12.33 -2.64
N ILE A 89 7.28 11.50 -3.43
CA ILE A 89 6.98 11.27 -4.83
C ILE A 89 6.05 10.07 -4.88
N VAL A 90 4.83 10.30 -5.31
CA VAL A 90 3.78 9.30 -5.44
C VAL A 90 3.69 8.80 -6.88
N PRO A 91 3.29 7.54 -7.12
CA PRO A 91 3.01 7.07 -8.47
C PRO A 91 1.80 7.79 -9.04
N ASP A 92 1.82 7.97 -10.36
CA ASP A 92 0.59 8.20 -11.11
C ASP A 92 -0.15 6.86 -11.16
N TYR A 93 -1.44 6.84 -10.81
CA TYR A 93 -2.22 5.62 -10.93
C TYR A 93 -2.51 5.33 -12.42
N ILE A 94 -2.49 4.06 -12.77
CA ILE A 94 -2.81 3.62 -14.10
C ILE A 94 -4.32 3.34 -14.15
N PRO A 95 -5.09 4.03 -15.01
CA PRO A 95 -6.50 3.71 -15.17
C PRO A 95 -6.65 2.29 -15.74
N ILE A 96 -7.42 1.47 -15.05
CA ILE A 96 -7.68 0.09 -15.46
C ILE A 96 -8.99 0.11 -16.28
N GLU A 97 -8.89 -0.15 -17.58
CA GLU A 97 -10.03 -0.16 -18.46
C GLU A 97 -10.81 -1.50 -18.37
N ASN A 98 -12.03 -1.43 -17.86
CA ASN A 98 -13.21 -2.25 -18.20
C ASN A 98 -13.36 -3.71 -17.75
N ASN A 99 -12.44 -4.40 -17.07
CA ASN A 99 -12.67 -5.82 -16.82
C ASN A 99 -12.78 -6.26 -15.35
N ILE A 100 -12.35 -5.43 -14.40
CA ILE A 100 -12.50 -5.74 -12.96
C ILE A 100 -13.97 -5.58 -12.48
N ALA A 101 -14.84 -4.94 -13.26
CA ALA A 101 -16.27 -4.83 -12.95
C ALA A 101 -16.94 -6.21 -12.70
N ASN A 102 -16.47 -7.26 -13.38
CA ASN A 102 -16.91 -8.62 -13.11
C ASN A 102 -16.53 -9.13 -11.71
N TYR A 103 -15.48 -8.59 -11.09
CA TYR A 103 -15.10 -8.97 -9.71
C TYR A 103 -16.03 -8.37 -8.65
N ALA A 104 -16.45 -7.12 -8.84
CA ALA A 104 -17.43 -6.49 -7.98
C ALA A 104 -18.81 -7.18 -8.17
N GLU A 105 -19.20 -7.49 -9.40
CA GLU A 105 -20.43 -8.20 -9.69
C GLU A 105 -20.38 -9.67 -9.23
N MET A 106 -19.30 -10.40 -9.44
CA MET A 106 -19.14 -11.77 -8.91
C MET A 106 -19.08 -11.81 -7.38
N GLY A 107 -18.60 -10.75 -6.74
CA GLY A 107 -18.59 -10.64 -5.28
C GLY A 107 -19.88 -10.07 -4.68
N LEU A 108 -20.67 -9.32 -5.46
CA LEU A 108 -21.93 -8.70 -5.02
C LEU A 108 -23.15 -9.60 -5.28
N GLU A 109 -23.08 -10.54 -6.22
CA GLU A 109 -24.21 -11.43 -6.57
C GLU A 109 -24.20 -12.77 -5.84
N THR A 110 -23.15 -13.11 -5.11
CA THR A 110 -23.23 -14.27 -4.25
C THR A 110 -23.87 -13.87 -2.93
N ASP A 111 -25.17 -14.07 -2.80
CA ASP A 111 -25.84 -14.35 -1.51
C ASP A 111 -25.22 -15.62 -0.87
N ASP A 112 -23.90 -15.80 -1.03
CA ASP A 112 -23.21 -16.93 -0.48
C ASP A 112 -22.93 -16.66 1.00
N TYR A 113 -23.68 -17.38 1.81
CA TYR A 113 -23.49 -17.41 3.25
C TYR A 113 -22.46 -18.48 3.59
N SER A 114 -21.66 -18.20 4.61
CA SER A 114 -20.69 -19.15 5.09
C SER A 114 -21.35 -20.48 5.46
N LYS A 115 -20.98 -21.56 4.78
CA LYS A 115 -21.41 -22.91 5.12
C LYS A 115 -20.67 -23.51 6.31
N THR A 116 -19.69 -22.79 6.83
CA THR A 116 -18.79 -23.26 7.89
C THR A 116 -18.83 -22.44 9.17
N SER A 117 -19.40 -21.24 9.15
CA SER A 117 -19.40 -20.34 10.30
C SER A 117 -20.80 -19.84 10.63
N LYS A 118 -21.14 -19.89 11.93
CA LYS A 118 -22.38 -19.37 12.50
C LYS A 118 -22.29 -17.84 12.63
N GLY A 119 -23.39 -17.14 12.32
CA GLY A 119 -23.51 -15.70 12.37
C GLY A 119 -24.80 -15.22 13.07
N ASP A 120 -25.08 -13.94 12.91
CA ASP A 120 -26.27 -13.30 13.49
C ASP A 120 -27.26 -12.78 12.42
N ASP A 121 -26.99 -13.00 11.12
CA ASP A 121 -27.84 -12.51 10.03
C ASP A 121 -29.08 -13.42 9.85
N PRO A 122 -30.29 -12.90 10.08
CA PRO A 122 -31.52 -13.68 9.97
C PRO A 122 -31.92 -14.03 8.52
N SER A 123 -31.21 -13.53 7.52
CA SER A 123 -31.56 -13.71 6.11
C SER A 123 -31.41 -15.16 5.66
N GLU A 124 -30.43 -15.90 6.24
CA GLU A 124 -30.26 -17.32 5.94
C GLU A 124 -30.01 -18.17 7.18
N ILE A 125 -30.56 -19.38 7.18
CA ILE A 125 -30.46 -20.34 8.28
C ILE A 125 -29.26 -21.24 7.98
N PHE A 126 -28.24 -21.21 8.83
CA PHE A 126 -27.08 -22.07 8.77
C PHE A 126 -27.40 -23.51 9.17
N ASP A 127 -28.06 -23.68 10.33
CA ASP A 127 -28.43 -24.98 10.91
C ASP A 127 -29.64 -24.83 11.84
N ILE A 128 -30.24 -25.95 12.16
CA ILE A 128 -31.32 -26.02 13.14
C ILE A 128 -31.02 -27.15 14.11
N HIS A 129 -30.81 -26.82 15.38
CA HIS A 129 -30.50 -27.78 16.43
C HIS A 129 -31.53 -27.74 17.57
N GLU A 130 -31.49 -28.76 18.46
CA GLU A 130 -32.32 -28.79 19.67
C GLU A 130 -31.83 -27.72 20.67
N TYR A 131 -32.72 -27.02 21.33
CA TYR A 131 -32.43 -25.97 22.31
C TYR A 131 -31.46 -26.45 23.40
N HIS A 132 -30.41 -25.69 23.65
CA HIS A 132 -29.50 -25.86 24.78
C HIS A 132 -29.52 -24.61 25.67
N ASP A 133 -29.21 -24.79 26.98
CA ASP A 133 -29.11 -23.67 27.89
C ASP A 133 -28.06 -22.66 27.42
N GLY A 134 -28.52 -21.42 27.18
CA GLY A 134 -27.71 -20.33 26.62
C GLY A 134 -28.14 -19.87 25.24
N ASP A 135 -29.00 -20.63 24.55
CA ASP A 135 -29.50 -20.24 23.23
C ASP A 135 -30.48 -19.06 23.32
N LYS A 136 -30.41 -18.19 22.31
CA LYS A 136 -31.28 -16.99 22.25
C LYS A 136 -32.72 -17.39 21.92
N ILE A 137 -33.66 -17.14 22.83
CA ILE A 137 -35.09 -17.49 22.72
C ILE A 137 -35.73 -16.90 21.44
N ASN A 138 -35.26 -15.74 20.97
CA ASN A 138 -35.76 -15.10 19.76
C ASN A 138 -35.40 -15.86 18.47
N ARG A 139 -34.53 -16.87 18.54
CA ARG A 139 -34.13 -17.74 17.42
C ARG A 139 -34.91 -19.05 17.35
N ILE A 140 -35.90 -19.27 18.22
CA ILE A 140 -36.70 -20.51 18.21
C ILE A 140 -37.47 -20.62 16.90
N HIS A 141 -37.34 -21.80 16.26
CA HIS A 141 -38.08 -22.13 15.05
C HIS A 141 -39.44 -22.74 15.40
N TRP A 142 -40.42 -21.88 15.76
CA TRP A 142 -41.72 -22.28 16.29
C TRP A 142 -42.45 -23.33 15.41
N LYS A 143 -42.37 -23.22 14.08
CA LYS A 143 -43.01 -24.16 13.15
C LYS A 143 -42.40 -25.57 13.24
N LEU A 144 -41.08 -25.68 13.40
CA LEU A 144 -40.41 -26.98 13.52
C LEU A 144 -40.57 -27.54 14.93
N THR A 145 -40.49 -26.71 15.95
CA THR A 145 -40.79 -27.04 17.36
C THR A 145 -42.16 -27.68 17.51
N ALA A 146 -43.20 -27.10 16.90
CA ALA A 146 -44.56 -27.64 16.93
C ALA A 146 -44.71 -28.96 16.20
N LYS A 147 -43.82 -29.27 15.23
CA LYS A 147 -43.84 -30.49 14.46
C LYS A 147 -43.07 -31.64 15.11
N GLN A 148 -41.99 -31.32 15.84
CA GLN A 148 -41.09 -32.32 16.42
C GLN A 148 -41.26 -32.53 17.91
N ASP A 149 -42.15 -31.78 18.57
CA ASP A 149 -42.35 -31.76 20.05
C ASP A 149 -41.03 -31.50 20.83
N LYS A 150 -40.07 -30.84 20.23
CA LYS A 150 -38.79 -30.44 20.80
C LYS A 150 -38.50 -29.00 20.42
N THR A 151 -38.00 -28.21 21.34
CA THR A 151 -37.65 -26.83 21.06
C THR A 151 -36.47 -26.78 20.12
N MET A 152 -36.70 -26.28 18.91
CA MET A 152 -35.67 -26.16 17.85
C MET A 152 -35.21 -24.71 17.70
N VAL A 153 -33.92 -24.48 17.63
CA VAL A 153 -33.30 -23.17 17.51
C VAL A 153 -32.61 -23.07 16.16
N LYS A 154 -32.76 -21.91 15.52
CA LYS A 154 -32.08 -21.56 14.28
C LYS A 154 -30.72 -20.96 14.59
N ASP A 155 -29.68 -21.52 14.00
CA ASP A 155 -28.43 -20.82 13.81
C ASP A 155 -28.47 -20.07 12.47
N TYR A 156 -28.11 -18.81 12.50
CA TYR A 156 -28.05 -18.00 11.29
C TYR A 156 -26.65 -18.07 10.67
N SER A 157 -26.59 -17.87 9.36
CA SER A 157 -25.33 -17.81 8.62
C SER A 157 -24.60 -16.48 8.89
N LEU A 158 -23.30 -16.51 8.72
CA LEU A 158 -22.51 -15.29 8.65
C LEU A 158 -22.56 -14.81 7.20
N PRO A 159 -23.03 -13.57 6.92
CA PRO A 159 -22.90 -13.04 5.59
C PRO A 159 -21.43 -13.04 5.22
N ILE A 160 -21.09 -13.57 4.05
CA ILE A 160 -19.76 -13.44 3.51
C ILE A 160 -19.53 -11.95 3.32
N SER A 161 -18.64 -11.40 4.11
CA SER A 161 -18.19 -10.03 3.89
C SER A 161 -17.52 -10.00 2.53
N ASN A 162 -18.13 -9.36 1.53
CA ASN A 162 -17.54 -9.12 0.20
C ASN A 162 -16.34 -8.14 0.31
N SER A 163 -15.68 -8.12 1.47
CA SER A 163 -14.53 -7.28 1.74
C SER A 163 -13.32 -7.75 0.96
N ILE A 164 -12.72 -6.84 0.22
CA ILE A 164 -11.45 -7.05 -0.46
C ILE A 164 -10.32 -6.61 0.48
N VAL A 165 -9.29 -7.43 0.57
CA VAL A 165 -8.05 -7.11 1.29
C VAL A 165 -6.89 -7.17 0.32
N LEU A 166 -6.19 -6.07 0.15
CA LEU A 166 -4.91 -5.99 -0.55
C LEU A 166 -3.80 -6.09 0.50
N MET A 167 -2.96 -7.10 0.41
CA MET A 167 -1.86 -7.29 1.35
C MET A 167 -0.52 -7.09 0.66
N ALA A 168 0.26 -6.13 1.13
CA ALA A 168 1.58 -5.83 0.61
C ALA A 168 2.67 -6.53 1.43
N ASP A 169 3.49 -7.35 0.77
CA ASP A 169 4.73 -7.86 1.33
C ASP A 169 5.88 -6.94 0.91
N LEU A 170 6.37 -6.13 1.84
CA LEU A 170 7.44 -5.17 1.61
C LEU A 170 8.83 -5.82 1.67
N HIS A 171 8.89 -7.10 1.31
CA HIS A 171 10.14 -7.83 1.12
C HIS A 171 10.89 -7.30 -0.10
N LEU A 172 12.16 -6.92 0.08
CA LEU A 172 13.03 -6.49 -1.01
C LEU A 172 14.44 -7.05 -0.79
N ASP A 173 14.94 -7.75 -1.80
CA ASP A 173 16.36 -8.14 -1.83
C ASP A 173 17.21 -6.93 -2.26
N THR A 174 17.70 -6.17 -1.28
CA THR A 174 18.51 -4.97 -1.49
C THR A 174 19.87 -5.25 -2.15
N ASN A 175 20.26 -6.52 -2.30
CA ASN A 175 21.49 -6.91 -3.01
C ASN A 175 21.30 -6.97 -4.53
N THR A 176 20.10 -6.86 -5.03
CA THR A 176 19.80 -6.84 -6.47
C THR A 176 19.76 -5.40 -6.98
N ASP A 177 20.26 -5.16 -8.20
CA ASP A 177 20.24 -3.82 -8.83
C ASP A 177 18.81 -3.31 -9.12
N ASP A 178 17.84 -4.21 -9.19
CA ASP A 178 16.47 -3.93 -9.60
C ASP A 178 15.46 -3.78 -8.44
N TYR A 179 15.92 -3.83 -7.18
CA TYR A 179 15.01 -3.82 -6.02
C TYR A 179 14.10 -2.59 -5.96
N MET A 180 14.60 -1.42 -6.34
CA MET A 180 13.81 -0.19 -6.39
C MET A 180 12.73 -0.24 -7.48
N LEU A 181 13.03 -0.85 -8.61
CA LEU A 181 12.04 -1.02 -9.68
C LEU A 181 10.92 -1.99 -9.26
N ILE A 182 11.27 -3.04 -8.53
CA ILE A 182 10.31 -3.98 -7.96
C ILE A 182 9.41 -3.28 -6.93
N TYR A 183 10.01 -2.46 -6.06
CA TYR A 183 9.26 -1.66 -5.10
C TYR A 183 8.29 -0.68 -5.78
N ASP A 184 8.77 0.06 -6.77
CA ASP A 184 7.94 0.98 -7.55
C ASP A 184 6.75 0.26 -8.19
N THR A 185 7.00 -0.92 -8.78
CA THR A 185 5.96 -1.75 -9.40
C THR A 185 4.93 -2.24 -8.39
N LEU A 186 5.37 -2.65 -7.19
CA LEU A 186 4.48 -3.08 -6.12
C LEU A 186 3.55 -1.94 -5.68
N VAL A 187 4.11 -0.77 -5.41
CA VAL A 187 3.33 0.39 -4.99
C VAL A 187 2.36 0.85 -6.08
N GLU A 188 2.82 0.87 -7.34
CA GLU A 188 2.01 1.24 -8.50
C GLU A 188 0.85 0.27 -8.73
N ALA A 189 1.08 -1.04 -8.58
CA ALA A 189 0.04 -2.06 -8.69
C ALA A 189 -1.03 -1.90 -7.60
N ILE A 190 -0.62 -1.74 -6.34
CA ILE A 190 -1.56 -1.53 -5.22
C ILE A 190 -2.32 -0.23 -5.41
N ALA A 191 -1.66 0.86 -5.79
CA ALA A 191 -2.30 2.15 -6.04
C ALA A 191 -3.35 2.03 -7.15
N SER A 192 -3.00 1.42 -8.29
CA SER A 192 -3.89 1.28 -9.44
C SER A 192 -5.14 0.46 -9.11
N ILE A 193 -4.97 -0.69 -8.44
CA ILE A 193 -6.10 -1.51 -8.01
C ILE A 193 -6.94 -0.79 -6.95
N SER A 194 -6.30 -0.11 -6.00
CA SER A 194 -7.02 0.65 -4.97
C SER A 194 -7.87 1.78 -5.57
N TYR A 195 -7.31 2.58 -6.49
CA TYR A 195 -8.08 3.61 -7.18
C TYR A 195 -9.21 3.03 -8.01
N TYR A 196 -8.96 1.93 -8.74
CA TYR A 196 -9.99 1.27 -9.50
C TYR A 196 -11.17 0.80 -8.62
N LEU A 197 -10.87 0.18 -7.46
CA LEU A 197 -11.92 -0.26 -6.53
C LEU A 197 -12.75 0.92 -6.01
N ILE A 198 -12.12 2.07 -5.73
CA ILE A 198 -12.83 3.29 -5.31
C ILE A 198 -13.68 3.86 -6.44
N GLU A 199 -13.19 3.90 -7.67
CA GLU A 199 -13.97 4.34 -8.84
C GLU A 199 -15.22 3.49 -9.08
N ASN A 200 -15.21 2.23 -8.61
CA ASN A 200 -16.34 1.30 -8.66
C ASN A 200 -17.09 1.19 -7.31
N ASP A 201 -17.01 2.20 -6.46
CA ASP A 201 -17.70 2.23 -5.16
C ASP A 201 -17.45 0.99 -4.27
N THR A 202 -16.28 0.37 -4.38
CA THR A 202 -15.90 -0.83 -3.64
C THR A 202 -14.91 -0.51 -2.52
N PRO A 203 -15.38 -0.34 -1.26
CA PRO A 203 -14.53 -0.16 -0.11
C PRO A 203 -13.64 -1.40 0.13
N HIS A 204 -12.38 -1.17 0.45
CA HIS A 204 -11.44 -2.24 0.67
C HIS A 204 -10.44 -1.91 1.80
N LYS A 205 -9.64 -2.90 2.19
CA LYS A 205 -8.57 -2.73 3.17
C LYS A 205 -7.23 -2.98 2.53
N VAL A 206 -6.23 -2.22 2.95
CA VAL A 206 -4.84 -2.50 2.57
C VAL A 206 -4.04 -2.76 3.84
N VAL A 207 -3.28 -3.85 3.83
CA VAL A 207 -2.54 -4.35 4.99
C VAL A 207 -1.07 -4.54 4.62
N TRP A 208 -0.16 -4.13 5.48
CA TRP A 208 1.26 -4.44 5.38
C TRP A 208 1.89 -4.51 6.77
N TYR A 209 3.00 -5.22 6.88
CA TYR A 209 3.79 -5.24 8.11
C TYR A 209 4.85 -4.14 8.11
N ASP A 210 4.89 -3.31 9.14
CA ASP A 210 5.96 -2.33 9.34
C ASP A 210 6.98 -2.84 10.36
N LYS A 211 8.13 -3.29 9.85
CA LYS A 211 9.20 -3.87 10.67
C LYS A 211 9.75 -2.90 11.73
N LYS A 212 9.72 -1.59 11.49
CA LYS A 212 10.19 -0.60 12.47
C LYS A 212 9.24 -0.44 13.65
N LYS A 213 7.94 -0.60 13.40
CA LYS A 213 6.91 -0.49 14.42
C LYS A 213 6.56 -1.84 15.04
N ASP A 214 7.01 -2.93 14.42
CA ASP A 214 6.73 -4.33 14.78
C ASP A 214 5.22 -4.61 14.89
N LEU A 215 4.46 -4.11 13.90
CA LEU A 215 3.01 -4.30 13.82
C LEU A 215 2.52 -4.28 12.38
N SER A 216 1.36 -4.90 12.15
CA SER A 216 0.64 -4.78 10.90
C SER A 216 -0.14 -3.47 10.87
N GLU A 217 0.09 -2.68 9.85
CA GLU A 217 -0.67 -1.47 9.55
C GLU A 217 -1.86 -1.84 8.67
N VAL A 218 -3.02 -1.28 8.98
CA VAL A 218 -4.26 -1.50 8.24
C VAL A 218 -4.87 -0.15 7.89
N VAL A 219 -5.11 0.07 6.60
CA VAL A 219 -5.80 1.25 6.10
C VAL A 219 -7.12 0.83 5.46
N ASN A 220 -8.23 1.40 5.93
CA ASN A 220 -9.52 1.25 5.28
C ASN A 220 -9.63 2.32 4.19
N VAL A 221 -9.83 1.89 2.95
CA VAL A 221 -9.92 2.76 1.79
C VAL A 221 -11.36 2.80 1.32
N THR A 222 -11.99 3.98 1.42
CA THR A 222 -13.39 4.22 1.11
C THR A 222 -13.61 5.34 0.09
N ASP A 223 -12.59 6.16 -0.12
CA ASP A 223 -12.63 7.35 -0.97
C ASP A 223 -11.21 7.73 -1.46
N GLU A 224 -11.13 8.72 -2.34
CA GLU A 224 -9.85 9.19 -2.87
C GLU A 224 -8.91 9.74 -1.80
N GLU A 225 -9.42 10.36 -0.72
CA GLU A 225 -8.60 10.93 0.33
C GLU A 225 -7.88 9.81 1.11
N SER A 226 -8.61 8.75 1.47
CA SER A 226 -8.06 7.58 2.10
C SER A 226 -7.09 6.81 1.19
N ALA A 227 -7.32 6.77 -0.13
CA ALA A 227 -6.39 6.20 -1.09
C ALA A 227 -5.08 6.99 -1.18
N ARG A 228 -5.14 8.33 -1.18
CA ARG A 228 -3.93 9.17 -1.12
C ARG A 228 -3.15 9.00 0.19
N LEU A 229 -3.88 8.90 1.31
CA LEU A 229 -3.28 8.62 2.61
C LEU A 229 -2.58 7.27 2.62
N LEU A 230 -3.23 6.22 2.09
CA LEU A 230 -2.66 4.89 1.91
C LEU A 230 -1.30 4.95 1.22
N ILE A 231 -1.23 5.57 0.04
CA ILE A 231 0.00 5.65 -0.74
C ILE A 231 1.09 6.37 0.05
N SER A 232 0.75 7.48 0.73
CA SER A 232 1.70 8.20 1.56
C SER A 232 2.25 7.37 2.72
N LEU A 233 1.42 6.56 3.37
CA LEU A 233 1.82 5.68 4.46
C LEU A 233 2.66 4.50 3.95
N LEU A 234 2.27 3.88 2.86
CA LEU A 234 2.99 2.76 2.23
C LEU A 234 4.39 3.17 1.81
N LEU A 235 4.55 4.37 1.21
CA LEU A 235 5.85 4.92 0.82
C LEU A 235 6.75 5.33 1.99
N GLN A 236 6.23 5.40 3.21
CA GLN A 236 6.99 5.66 4.44
C GLN A 236 7.27 4.38 5.22
N ALA A 237 6.63 3.27 4.86
CA ALA A 237 6.81 1.99 5.52
C ALA A 237 8.23 1.45 5.35
N SER A 238 8.65 0.63 6.29
CA SER A 238 9.97 0.01 6.24
C SER A 238 9.96 -1.25 5.39
N VAL A 239 10.90 -1.36 4.49
CA VAL A 239 11.18 -2.58 3.75
C VAL A 239 12.02 -3.55 4.59
N TYR A 240 12.01 -4.84 4.25
CA TYR A 240 12.72 -5.90 4.96
C TYR A 240 13.22 -6.98 3.99
N ASP A 241 14.18 -7.81 4.45
CA ASP A 241 14.83 -8.83 3.62
C ASP A 241 14.15 -10.22 3.73
N GLU A 242 13.35 -10.46 4.77
CA GLU A 242 12.68 -11.74 4.97
C GLU A 242 11.33 -11.76 4.21
N PRO A 243 11.08 -12.76 3.35
CA PRO A 243 9.81 -12.86 2.61
C PRO A 243 8.65 -13.25 3.53
N ASP A 244 7.44 -12.95 3.08
CA ASP A 244 6.17 -13.37 3.69
C ASP A 244 5.88 -12.83 5.10
N LEU A 245 6.66 -11.87 5.61
CA LEU A 245 6.46 -11.34 6.96
C LEU A 245 5.07 -10.71 7.15
N SER A 246 4.55 -10.02 6.15
CA SER A 246 3.20 -9.45 6.22
C SER A 246 2.14 -10.51 6.45
N MET A 247 2.23 -11.64 5.74
CA MET A 247 1.29 -12.74 5.87
C MET A 247 1.46 -13.47 7.21
N ILE A 248 2.69 -13.78 7.60
CA ILE A 248 2.99 -14.48 8.86
C ILE A 248 2.48 -13.69 10.07
N ASN A 249 2.69 -12.37 10.08
CA ASN A 249 2.20 -11.52 11.17
C ASN A 249 0.68 -11.42 11.16
N TYR A 250 0.06 -11.25 9.99
CA TYR A 250 -1.40 -11.17 9.86
C TYR A 250 -2.10 -12.46 10.34
N ILE A 251 -1.56 -13.63 10.03
CA ILE A 251 -2.10 -14.91 10.52
C ILE A 251 -2.10 -14.99 12.05
N ASN A 252 -1.12 -14.40 12.70
CA ASN A 252 -0.98 -14.42 14.15
C ASN A 252 -1.80 -13.34 14.86
N GLU A 253 -2.46 -12.42 14.13
CA GLU A 253 -3.30 -11.40 14.75
C GLU A 253 -4.59 -12.00 15.33
N PRO A 254 -4.95 -11.64 16.59
CA PRO A 254 -6.12 -12.20 17.25
C PRO A 254 -7.45 -11.69 16.67
N GLU A 255 -7.44 -10.52 16.02
CA GLU A 255 -8.64 -9.86 15.49
C GLU A 255 -8.74 -9.97 13.95
N ARG A 256 -8.19 -11.03 13.37
CA ARG A 256 -8.30 -11.24 11.93
C ARG A 256 -9.73 -11.63 11.54
N TYR A 257 -10.21 -11.07 10.45
CA TYR A 257 -11.50 -11.39 9.87
C TYR A 257 -11.31 -12.11 8.54
N LYS A 258 -12.12 -13.13 8.29
CA LYS A 258 -12.21 -13.76 6.98
C LYS A 258 -12.77 -12.74 5.98
N CYS A 259 -12.07 -12.53 4.87
CA CYS A 259 -12.49 -11.63 3.80
C CYS A 259 -13.05 -12.38 2.59
N GLY A 260 -13.73 -11.68 1.70
CA GLY A 260 -14.22 -12.24 0.45
C GLY A 260 -13.07 -12.59 -0.49
N HIS A 261 -12.16 -11.66 -0.70
CA HIS A 261 -11.00 -11.83 -1.58
C HIS A 261 -9.73 -11.25 -0.95
N LEU A 262 -8.68 -12.06 -0.87
CA LEU A 262 -7.35 -11.63 -0.45
C LEU A 262 -6.41 -11.60 -1.66
N MET A 263 -5.90 -10.42 -1.98
CA MET A 263 -4.90 -10.19 -3.01
C MET A 263 -3.55 -9.95 -2.35
N TYR A 264 -2.62 -10.89 -2.50
CA TYR A 264 -1.30 -10.83 -1.88
C TYR A 264 -0.24 -10.39 -2.88
N PHE A 265 0.40 -9.25 -2.64
CA PHE A 265 1.43 -8.65 -3.48
C PHE A 265 2.81 -8.95 -2.90
N SER A 266 3.60 -9.75 -3.58
CA SER A 266 4.96 -10.09 -3.14
C SER A 266 5.93 -10.19 -4.32
N PRO A 267 7.19 -9.78 -4.14
CA PRO A 267 8.24 -9.98 -5.14
C PRO A 267 8.78 -11.42 -5.18
N ALA A 268 8.46 -12.24 -4.18
CA ALA A 268 8.90 -13.62 -4.09
C ALA A 268 7.69 -14.57 -4.10
N TYR A 269 7.72 -15.61 -4.92
CA TYR A 269 6.71 -16.64 -4.91
C TYR A 269 7.09 -17.79 -3.95
N ASN A 270 6.16 -18.12 -3.06
CA ASN A 270 6.29 -19.22 -2.13
C ASN A 270 5.10 -20.18 -2.31
N SER A 271 5.38 -21.36 -2.89
CA SER A 271 4.35 -22.35 -3.19
C SER A 271 3.64 -22.94 -1.95
N ASN A 272 4.22 -22.80 -0.77
CA ASN A 272 3.58 -23.29 0.46
C ASN A 272 2.63 -22.24 1.08
N LEU A 273 2.77 -20.99 0.70
CA LEU A 273 2.06 -19.88 1.35
C LEU A 273 0.56 -19.92 1.05
N SER A 274 0.16 -20.25 -0.18
CA SER A 274 -1.24 -20.37 -0.58
C SER A 274 -1.97 -21.46 0.22
N GLY A 275 -1.31 -22.60 0.46
CA GLY A 275 -1.81 -23.64 1.35
C GLY A 275 -1.97 -23.15 2.79
N VAL A 276 -0.99 -22.42 3.32
CA VAL A 276 -1.08 -21.82 4.67
C VAL A 276 -2.22 -20.79 4.77
N MET A 277 -2.43 -19.96 3.75
CA MET A 277 -3.56 -19.03 3.70
C MET A 277 -4.89 -19.78 3.74
N ASN A 278 -5.03 -20.85 2.96
CA ASN A 278 -6.22 -21.68 2.89
C ASN A 278 -6.47 -22.42 4.21
N ASP A 279 -5.45 -23.04 4.80
CA ASP A 279 -5.54 -23.75 6.09
C ASP A 279 -5.96 -22.84 7.24
N ASN A 280 -5.59 -21.56 7.18
CA ASN A 280 -5.99 -20.55 8.15
C ASN A 280 -7.33 -19.87 7.83
N ASP A 281 -7.99 -20.26 6.74
CA ASP A 281 -9.31 -19.77 6.32
C ASP A 281 -9.41 -18.23 6.27
N LEU A 282 -8.39 -17.58 5.66
CA LEU A 282 -8.26 -16.13 5.66
C LEU A 282 -9.24 -15.46 4.68
N ALA A 283 -9.55 -16.12 3.57
CA ALA A 283 -10.46 -15.60 2.55
C ALA A 283 -11.20 -16.72 1.83
N PHE A 284 -12.21 -16.35 1.05
CA PHE A 284 -12.90 -17.29 0.15
C PHE A 284 -12.18 -17.45 -1.19
N ARG A 285 -11.46 -16.40 -1.60
CA ARG A 285 -10.66 -16.37 -2.83
C ARG A 285 -9.28 -15.77 -2.54
N TYR A 286 -8.27 -16.31 -3.22
CA TYR A 286 -6.89 -15.84 -3.12
C TYR A 286 -6.35 -15.51 -4.50
N SER A 287 -5.70 -14.34 -4.63
CA SER A 287 -4.90 -13.98 -5.79
C SER A 287 -3.47 -13.63 -5.33
N TYR A 288 -2.50 -14.28 -5.93
CA TYR A 288 -1.10 -14.04 -5.66
C TYR A 288 -0.51 -13.16 -6.77
N MET A 289 -0.24 -11.90 -6.44
CA MET A 289 0.30 -10.90 -7.34
C MET A 289 1.82 -10.93 -7.25
N LEU A 290 2.45 -11.68 -8.15
CA LEU A 290 3.91 -11.81 -8.18
C LEU A 290 4.54 -10.63 -8.90
N ILE A 291 5.25 -9.79 -8.16
CA ILE A 291 5.89 -8.58 -8.67
C ILE A 291 7.27 -8.93 -9.23
N THR A 292 7.47 -8.69 -10.52
CA THR A 292 8.74 -9.03 -11.20
C THR A 292 9.22 -7.90 -12.11
N ASN A 293 10.53 -7.85 -12.40
CA ASN A 293 11.08 -6.91 -13.37
C ASN A 293 11.07 -7.42 -14.80
N LYS A 294 10.86 -8.73 -15.01
CA LYS A 294 10.87 -9.39 -16.32
C LYS A 294 9.59 -10.19 -16.51
N LYS A 295 9.01 -10.10 -17.70
CA LYS A 295 7.88 -10.94 -18.07
C LYS A 295 8.34 -12.42 -18.00
N LYS A 296 7.68 -13.21 -17.16
CA LYS A 296 7.84 -14.66 -17.15
C LYS A 296 6.73 -15.25 -18.00
N ASP A 297 7.10 -16.01 -19.00
CA ASP A 297 6.15 -16.73 -19.88
C ASP A 297 5.60 -17.99 -19.20
N ASP A 298 6.17 -18.40 -18.07
CA ASP A 298 5.75 -19.57 -17.33
C ASP A 298 4.52 -19.24 -16.46
N VAL A 299 3.41 -19.92 -16.77
CA VAL A 299 2.21 -19.87 -15.92
C VAL A 299 2.49 -20.70 -14.67
N ILE A 300 2.47 -20.07 -13.52
CA ILE A 300 2.59 -20.76 -12.23
C ILE A 300 1.20 -21.29 -11.87
N ASN A 301 1.05 -22.60 -11.85
CA ASN A 301 -0.18 -23.21 -11.37
C ASN A 301 -0.08 -23.44 -9.86
N ASP A 302 -0.95 -22.77 -9.11
CA ASP A 302 -1.13 -22.94 -7.68
C ASP A 302 -2.49 -23.58 -7.42
N GLU A 303 -2.60 -24.42 -6.39
CA GLU A 303 -3.83 -25.17 -6.09
C GLU A 303 -4.89 -24.28 -5.42
N PHE A 304 -4.47 -23.28 -4.66
CA PHE A 304 -5.35 -22.48 -3.80
C PHE A 304 -5.45 -21.02 -4.23
N ALA A 305 -4.50 -20.52 -5.01
CA ALA A 305 -4.44 -19.12 -5.42
C ALA A 305 -4.27 -18.95 -6.93
N GLU A 306 -4.93 -17.96 -7.48
CA GLU A 306 -4.65 -17.49 -8.84
C GLU A 306 -3.35 -16.67 -8.84
N VAL A 307 -2.33 -17.13 -9.56
CA VAL A 307 -1.03 -16.45 -9.61
C VAL A 307 -0.95 -15.58 -10.85
N VAL A 308 -0.78 -14.28 -10.62
CA VAL A 308 -0.67 -13.27 -11.67
C VAL A 308 0.70 -12.62 -11.62
N ASN A 309 1.42 -12.60 -12.75
CA ASN A 309 2.71 -11.94 -12.85
C ASN A 309 2.51 -10.45 -13.18
N VAL A 310 2.82 -9.58 -12.25
CA VAL A 310 2.83 -8.13 -12.46
C VAL A 310 4.24 -7.67 -12.79
N THR A 311 4.41 -7.15 -14.00
CA THR A 311 5.74 -6.81 -14.53
C THR A 311 5.98 -5.32 -14.52
N ALA A 312 7.16 -4.90 -14.10
CA ALA A 312 7.61 -3.53 -14.25
C ALA A 312 7.44 -3.05 -15.70
N LYS A 313 7.00 -1.82 -15.92
CA LYS A 313 6.66 -1.20 -17.21
C LYS A 313 5.39 -1.71 -17.90
N HIS A 314 4.79 -2.80 -17.45
CA HIS A 314 3.58 -3.39 -18.03
C HIS A 314 2.53 -3.65 -16.94
N VAL A 315 2.51 -2.82 -15.89
CA VAL A 315 1.60 -2.98 -14.75
C VAL A 315 0.14 -2.99 -15.20
N ALA A 316 -0.25 -2.05 -16.07
CA ALA A 316 -1.61 -1.96 -16.61
C ALA A 316 -2.04 -3.23 -17.35
N GLU A 317 -1.18 -3.72 -18.25
CA GLU A 317 -1.45 -4.93 -19.04
C GLU A 317 -1.57 -6.15 -18.12
N SER A 318 -0.64 -6.28 -17.16
CA SER A 318 -0.61 -7.38 -16.22
C SER A 318 -1.84 -7.40 -15.30
N ILE A 319 -2.30 -6.23 -14.86
CA ILE A 319 -3.51 -6.12 -14.02
C ILE A 319 -4.78 -6.39 -14.83
N GLN A 320 -4.83 -6.02 -16.11
CA GLN A 320 -5.95 -6.35 -16.98
C GLN A 320 -6.11 -7.87 -17.20
N GLU A 321 -5.01 -8.64 -17.17
CA GLU A 321 -5.05 -10.11 -17.26
C GLU A 321 -5.71 -10.78 -16.04
N ILE A 322 -5.75 -10.11 -14.87
CA ILE A 322 -6.42 -10.63 -13.65
C ILE A 322 -7.93 -10.69 -13.80
N CYS A 323 -8.46 -9.99 -14.74
CA CYS A 323 -9.88 -9.69 -14.88
C CYS A 323 -10.58 -10.55 -15.93
N LEU A 324 -9.85 -11.49 -16.48
CA LEU A 324 -10.35 -12.48 -17.42
C LEU A 324 -10.58 -13.81 -16.73
#